data_5449d6cbf2ed9f85e229f7e34a0d8480
#
_entry.id   5449d6cbf2ed9f85e229f7e34a0d8480
#
_cell.length_a   1.000
_cell.length_b   1.000
_cell.length_c   1.000
_cell.angle_alpha   90.00
_cell.angle_beta   90.00
_cell.angle_gamma   90.00
#
_symmetry.space_group_name_H-M   'P 1'
#
loop_
_entity.id
_entity.type
_entity.pdbx_description
1 polymer ?
#
loop_
_entity_poly.entity_id
_entity_poly.type
_entity_poly.pdbx_seq_one_letter_code
_entity_poly.pdbx_strand_id
1 'polypeptide(L)'
;MIIDGHAYCFPARDKAAGYSSVNERWHEFQRELSGHHQPVWRVRDRAPADNSTLVDLETKELHDVKFTVHRNRFTWDYQGETYTKQYYPPMLYRGDAPAELLITEMDYAGIDLALLHTSPQLGRLNDYLADAARQYPNRLRWLVNLDEAHIPGDPDAAVAEAARWLAT
;
A
#
# COMPACT_ATOMS: atom_id res chain seq x y z
N MET A 1 -20.27 19.80 8.14
CA MET A 1 -19.71 18.47 7.91
C MET A 1 -18.56 18.59 6.93
N ILE A 2 -17.37 18.18 7.34
CA ILE A 2 -16.14 18.14 6.52
C ILE A 2 -15.85 16.69 6.19
N ILE A 3 -15.67 16.38 4.90
CA ILE A 3 -15.44 15.03 4.42
C ILE A 3 -14.06 14.96 3.77
N ASP A 4 -13.22 14.04 4.24
CA ASP A 4 -12.02 13.63 3.50
C ASP A 4 -12.42 12.55 2.48
N GLY A 5 -12.34 12.91 1.21
CA GLY A 5 -12.70 12.01 0.10
C GLY A 5 -11.60 11.01 -0.28
N HIS A 6 -10.42 11.00 0.37
CA HIS A 6 -9.28 10.17 -0.05
C HIS A 6 -8.35 9.83 1.12
N ALA A 7 -8.84 9.04 2.06
CA ALA A 7 -8.08 8.60 3.22
C ALA A 7 -7.61 7.14 3.09
N TYR A 8 -6.61 6.78 3.87
CA TYR A 8 -6.06 5.42 3.91
C TYR A 8 -5.96 4.93 5.35
N CYS A 9 -6.32 3.66 5.57
CA CYS A 9 -5.86 2.90 6.71
C CYS A 9 -5.42 1.50 6.26
N PHE A 10 -4.34 0.99 6.86
CA PHE A 10 -3.72 -0.27 6.43
C PHE A 10 -2.89 -0.90 7.54
N PRO A 11 -2.76 -2.25 7.54
CA PRO A 11 -2.00 -2.97 8.54
C PRO A 11 -0.49 -2.90 8.28
N ALA A 12 0.29 -3.23 9.32
CA ALA A 12 1.75 -3.26 9.26
C ALA A 12 2.29 -4.17 8.14
N ARG A 13 3.50 -3.86 7.66
CA ARG A 13 4.13 -4.55 6.53
C ARG A 13 4.42 -6.03 6.74
N ASP A 14 4.55 -6.47 7.99
CA ASP A 14 4.77 -7.87 8.37
C ASP A 14 3.51 -8.74 8.31
N LYS A 15 2.38 -8.15 7.89
CA LYS A 15 1.10 -8.85 7.69
C LYS A 15 0.88 -9.13 6.21
N ALA A 16 0.20 -10.23 5.92
CA ALA A 16 -0.15 -10.59 4.54
C ALA A 16 -1.15 -9.61 3.90
N ALA A 17 -1.98 -8.94 4.72
CA ALA A 17 -2.89 -7.89 4.29
C ALA A 17 -3.78 -8.29 3.10
N GLY A 18 -4.42 -9.46 3.19
CA GLY A 18 -5.29 -10.02 2.15
C GLY A 18 -4.59 -10.77 1.02
N TYR A 19 -3.26 -10.74 0.94
CA TYR A 19 -2.49 -11.63 0.06
C TYR A 19 -2.35 -13.03 0.66
N SER A 20 -1.99 -14.03 -0.17
CA SER A 20 -1.78 -15.42 0.31
C SER A 20 -0.60 -15.52 1.28
N SER A 21 0.37 -14.61 1.17
CA SER A 21 1.56 -14.56 2.01
C SER A 21 2.13 -13.15 2.13
N VAL A 22 2.97 -12.96 3.15
CA VAL A 22 3.77 -11.73 3.29
C VAL A 22 4.73 -11.54 2.11
N ASN A 23 5.28 -12.62 1.55
CA ASN A 23 6.18 -12.54 0.39
C ASN A 23 5.45 -12.05 -0.87
N GLU A 24 4.23 -12.51 -1.12
CA GLU A 24 3.42 -12.01 -2.24
C GLU A 24 3.18 -10.50 -2.09
N ARG A 25 2.80 -10.05 -0.90
CA ARG A 25 2.67 -8.62 -0.62
C ARG A 25 3.98 -7.84 -0.87
N TRP A 26 5.13 -8.41 -0.52
CA TRP A 26 6.43 -7.78 -0.77
C TRP A 26 6.76 -7.67 -2.25
N HIS A 27 6.37 -8.64 -3.08
CA HIS A 27 6.53 -8.56 -4.53
C HIS A 27 5.69 -7.42 -5.13
N GLU A 28 4.42 -7.31 -4.73
CA GLU A 28 3.58 -6.19 -5.17
C GLU A 28 4.13 -4.83 -4.68
N PHE A 29 4.61 -4.79 -3.44
CA PHE A 29 5.25 -3.60 -2.93
C PHE A 29 6.51 -3.21 -3.72
N GLN A 30 7.36 -4.16 -4.10
CA GLN A 30 8.54 -3.91 -4.95
C GLN A 30 8.15 -3.35 -6.31
N ARG A 31 7.09 -3.88 -6.93
CA ARG A 31 6.54 -3.40 -8.19
C ARG A 31 6.14 -1.92 -8.08
N GLU A 32 5.38 -1.59 -7.06
CA GLU A 32 4.96 -0.20 -6.80
C GLU A 32 6.15 0.72 -6.47
N LEU A 33 7.08 0.23 -5.65
CA LEU A 33 8.29 0.98 -5.33
C LEU A 33 9.12 1.29 -6.59
N SER A 34 9.17 0.36 -7.56
CA SER A 34 9.87 0.56 -8.83
C SER A 34 9.20 1.60 -9.73
N GLY A 35 7.88 1.79 -9.64
CA GLY A 35 7.12 2.83 -10.37
C GLY A 35 7.03 4.17 -9.66
N HIS A 36 7.35 4.22 -8.37
CA HIS A 36 7.14 5.42 -7.56
C HIS A 36 8.13 6.54 -7.89
N HIS A 37 7.64 7.79 -7.92
CA HIS A 37 8.39 8.98 -8.34
C HIS A 37 9.55 9.40 -7.43
N GLN A 38 9.58 8.96 -6.17
CA GLN A 38 10.69 9.28 -5.28
C GLN A 38 12.01 8.72 -5.83
N PRO A 39 13.13 9.45 -5.72
CA PRO A 39 14.40 9.03 -6.30
C PRO A 39 15.01 7.85 -5.55
N VAL A 40 15.71 7.01 -6.30
CA VAL A 40 16.63 5.99 -5.78
C VAL A 40 18.00 6.64 -5.59
N TRP A 41 18.67 6.33 -4.49
CA TRP A 41 20.00 6.80 -4.18
C TRP A 41 20.95 5.64 -3.90
N ARG A 42 22.14 5.68 -4.45
CA ARG A 42 23.22 4.79 -4.02
C ARG A 42 23.74 5.24 -2.64
N VAL A 43 23.86 4.33 -1.71
CA VAL A 43 24.12 4.67 -0.29
C VAL A 43 25.49 5.26 -0.08
N ARG A 44 26.55 4.71 -0.73
CA ARG A 44 27.96 5.07 -0.46
C ARG A 44 28.31 6.53 -0.77
N ASP A 45 27.72 7.12 -1.80
CA ASP A 45 28.09 8.44 -2.31
C ASP A 45 26.88 9.35 -2.60
N ARG A 46 25.68 8.85 -2.36
CA ARG A 46 24.40 9.52 -2.65
C ARG A 46 24.23 9.89 -4.13
N ALA A 47 24.91 9.18 -5.03
CA ALA A 47 24.64 9.35 -6.46
C ALA A 47 23.20 8.90 -6.77
N PRO A 48 22.49 9.64 -7.64
CA PRO A 48 21.18 9.23 -8.09
C PRO A 48 21.29 7.93 -8.90
N ALA A 49 20.26 7.07 -8.74
CA ALA A 49 20.07 5.87 -9.52
C ALA A 49 18.61 5.83 -9.99
N ASP A 50 18.33 4.97 -10.92
CA ASP A 50 16.96 4.73 -11.38
C ASP A 50 16.37 3.45 -10.79
N ASN A 51 15.19 3.09 -11.23
CA ASN A 51 14.46 1.92 -10.73
C ASN A 51 14.95 0.60 -11.37
N SER A 52 15.95 0.62 -12.30
CA SER A 52 16.56 -0.58 -12.86
C SER A 52 17.25 -1.47 -11.81
N THR A 53 17.45 -0.94 -10.62
CA THR A 53 17.97 -1.69 -9.46
C THR A 53 16.91 -2.55 -8.77
N LEU A 54 15.63 -2.39 -9.13
CA LEU A 54 14.48 -3.12 -8.58
C LEU A 54 13.77 -3.98 -9.61
N VAL A 55 13.80 -3.57 -10.88
CA VAL A 55 13.06 -4.18 -11.97
C VAL A 55 13.86 -4.08 -13.28
N ASP A 56 13.80 -5.09 -14.09
CA ASP A 56 14.24 -4.97 -15.48
C ASP A 56 13.30 -4.01 -16.22
N LEU A 57 13.84 -2.95 -16.81
CA LEU A 57 13.05 -1.89 -17.44
C LEU A 57 12.41 -2.32 -18.77
N GLU A 58 12.93 -3.36 -19.41
CA GLU A 58 12.41 -3.89 -20.68
C GLU A 58 11.35 -4.97 -20.43
N THR A 59 11.70 -6.01 -19.65
CA THR A 59 10.82 -7.15 -19.40
C THR A 59 9.80 -6.91 -18.30
N LYS A 60 10.02 -5.90 -17.43
CA LYS A 60 9.24 -5.62 -16.22
C LYS A 60 9.32 -6.72 -15.15
N GLU A 61 10.27 -7.63 -15.28
CA GLU A 61 10.53 -8.64 -14.26
C GLU A 61 11.21 -8.02 -13.04
N LEU A 62 10.75 -8.41 -11.86
CA LEU A 62 11.32 -7.94 -10.59
C LEU A 62 12.66 -8.65 -10.32
N HIS A 63 13.66 -7.90 -9.89
CA HIS A 63 14.89 -8.49 -9.38
C HIS A 63 14.67 -9.15 -8.02
N ASP A 64 15.40 -10.24 -7.75
CA ASP A 64 15.40 -10.87 -6.43
C ASP A 64 16.23 -10.03 -5.45
N VAL A 65 15.57 -9.08 -4.81
CA VAL A 65 16.17 -8.21 -3.79
C VAL A 65 15.50 -8.41 -2.44
N LYS A 66 16.27 -8.22 -1.37
CA LYS A 66 15.77 -8.25 0.01
C LYS A 66 15.83 -6.86 0.60
N PHE A 67 14.70 -6.40 1.11
CA PHE A 67 14.61 -5.09 1.72
C PHE A 67 14.99 -5.11 3.21
N THR A 68 15.84 -4.17 3.61
CA THR A 68 15.94 -3.67 4.98
C THR A 68 15.16 -2.37 5.07
N VAL A 69 14.32 -2.22 6.10
CA VAL A 69 13.46 -1.04 6.23
C VAL A 69 13.67 -0.37 7.58
N HIS A 70 14.00 0.92 7.53
CA HIS A 70 14.08 1.76 8.71
C HIS A 70 13.29 3.07 8.47
N ARG A 71 12.30 3.36 9.33
CA ARG A 71 11.43 4.54 9.22
C ARG A 71 10.89 4.76 7.80
N ASN A 72 10.40 3.67 7.20
CA ASN A 72 9.86 3.67 5.83
C ASN A 72 10.84 4.04 4.72
N ARG A 73 12.12 4.06 5.04
CA ARG A 73 13.20 4.08 4.07
C ARG A 73 13.59 2.65 3.77
N PHE A 74 13.51 2.28 2.50
CA PHE A 74 13.83 0.96 1.97
C PHE A 74 15.27 0.96 1.49
N THR A 75 16.00 -0.10 1.82
CA THR A 75 17.40 -0.31 1.41
C THR A 75 17.54 -1.73 0.89
N TRP A 76 18.24 -1.90 -0.22
CA TRP A 76 18.48 -3.19 -0.86
C TRP A 76 19.85 -3.22 -1.53
N ASP A 77 20.38 -4.43 -1.73
CA ASP A 77 21.62 -4.65 -2.49
C ASP A 77 21.28 -5.12 -3.90
N TYR A 78 21.98 -4.59 -4.89
CA TYR A 78 21.89 -4.98 -6.28
C TYR A 78 23.25 -4.81 -6.96
N GLN A 79 23.77 -5.89 -7.61
CA GLN A 79 25.05 -5.91 -8.33
C GLN A 79 26.23 -5.36 -7.50
N GLY A 80 26.29 -5.71 -6.21
CA GLY A 80 27.39 -5.32 -5.32
C GLY A 80 27.34 -3.89 -4.78
N GLU A 81 26.28 -3.14 -5.07
CA GLU A 81 26.04 -1.81 -4.53
C GLU A 81 24.75 -1.79 -3.68
N THR A 82 24.73 -0.91 -2.69
CA THR A 82 23.57 -0.71 -1.83
C THR A 82 22.79 0.53 -2.27
N TYR A 83 21.49 0.38 -2.43
CA TYR A 83 20.56 1.44 -2.83
C TYR A 83 19.52 1.70 -1.76
N THR A 84 18.95 2.91 -1.80
CA THR A 84 17.90 3.30 -0.84
C THR A 84 16.87 4.22 -1.48
N LYS A 85 15.62 4.12 -1.00
CA LYS A 85 14.49 4.96 -1.42
C LYS A 85 13.54 5.19 -0.23
N GLN A 86 13.09 6.41 -0.05
CA GLN A 86 12.00 6.71 0.89
C GLN A 86 10.67 6.47 0.19
N TYR A 87 9.74 5.80 0.85
CA TYR A 87 8.41 5.55 0.27
C TYR A 87 7.29 6.20 1.09
N TYR A 88 7.04 5.70 2.30
CA TYR A 88 6.10 6.34 3.20
C TYR A 88 6.74 7.45 4.04
N PRO A 89 5.94 8.39 4.57
CA PRO A 89 6.44 9.37 5.52
C PRO A 89 7.14 8.70 6.72
N PRO A 90 8.27 9.24 7.18
CA PRO A 90 9.02 8.66 8.31
C PRO A 90 8.23 8.57 9.63
N MET A 91 7.16 9.37 9.78
CA MET A 91 6.30 9.37 10.97
C MET A 91 5.46 8.09 11.09
N LEU A 92 5.15 7.41 9.99
CA LEU A 92 4.51 6.11 10.00
C LEU A 92 5.53 5.03 10.37
N TYR A 93 5.99 5.06 11.61
CA TYR A 93 7.19 4.37 12.08
C TYR A 93 7.19 2.86 11.79
N ARG A 94 6.04 2.20 11.96
CA ARG A 94 5.87 0.76 11.68
C ARG A 94 5.48 0.45 10.24
N GLY A 95 5.23 1.50 9.43
CA GLY A 95 4.68 1.36 8.08
C GLY A 95 3.26 0.82 8.10
N ASP A 96 2.50 1.23 9.09
CA ASP A 96 1.07 1.01 9.25
C ASP A 96 0.37 2.35 9.47
N ALA A 97 -0.92 2.37 9.15
CA ALA A 97 -1.84 3.44 9.48
C ALA A 97 -3.16 2.79 9.93
N PRO A 98 -3.26 2.33 11.18
CA PRO A 98 -4.48 1.70 11.66
C PRO A 98 -5.64 2.70 11.75
N ALA A 99 -6.88 2.19 11.76
CA ALA A 99 -8.06 3.05 11.77
C ALA A 99 -8.10 4.02 12.97
N GLU A 100 -7.60 3.58 14.13
CA GLU A 100 -7.51 4.40 15.34
C GLU A 100 -6.62 5.63 15.16
N LEU A 101 -5.50 5.48 14.42
CA LEU A 101 -4.63 6.60 14.09
C LEU A 101 -5.37 7.60 13.19
N LEU A 102 -6.03 7.10 12.15
CA LEU A 102 -6.81 7.96 11.24
C LEU A 102 -7.91 8.71 11.98
N ILE A 103 -8.66 8.06 12.87
CA ILE A 103 -9.69 8.72 13.70
C ILE A 103 -9.07 9.83 14.56
N THR A 104 -7.92 9.57 15.16
CA THR A 104 -7.22 10.58 15.98
C THR A 104 -6.81 11.80 15.13
N GLU A 105 -6.29 11.57 13.93
CA GLU A 105 -5.92 12.65 13.01
C GLU A 105 -7.14 13.42 12.49
N MET A 106 -8.25 12.71 12.20
CA MET A 106 -9.52 13.32 11.82
C MET A 106 -10.06 14.23 12.94
N ASP A 107 -10.01 13.77 14.19
CA ASP A 107 -10.46 14.56 15.34
C ASP A 107 -9.62 15.83 15.52
N TYR A 108 -8.29 15.70 15.36
CA TYR A 108 -7.37 16.84 15.40
C TYR A 108 -7.63 17.85 14.27
N ALA A 109 -7.93 17.37 13.07
CA ALA A 109 -8.18 18.20 11.88
C ALA A 109 -9.63 18.70 11.76
N GLY A 110 -10.54 18.24 12.62
CA GLY A 110 -11.97 18.57 12.55
C GLY A 110 -12.70 17.95 11.37
N ILE A 111 -12.24 16.76 10.90
CA ILE A 111 -12.86 16.01 9.82
C ILE A 111 -13.96 15.12 10.39
N ASP A 112 -15.17 15.24 9.86
CA ASP A 112 -16.34 14.50 10.35
C ASP A 112 -16.39 13.07 9.79
N LEU A 113 -16.04 12.87 8.51
CA LEU A 113 -16.16 11.59 7.82
C LEU A 113 -14.99 11.42 6.83
N ALA A 114 -14.46 10.21 6.69
CA ALA A 114 -13.47 9.86 5.68
C ALA A 114 -13.95 8.70 4.80
N LEU A 115 -13.58 8.79 3.51
CA LEU A 115 -13.75 7.73 2.52
C LEU A 115 -12.43 7.00 2.33
N LEU A 116 -12.41 5.73 2.73
CA LEU A 116 -11.20 4.90 2.69
C LEU A 116 -10.96 4.34 1.30
N HIS A 117 -9.73 4.50 0.84
CA HIS A 117 -9.20 3.91 -0.37
C HIS A 117 -8.16 2.85 -0.04
N THR A 118 -7.81 2.04 -1.02
CA THR A 118 -6.65 1.14 -0.97
C THR A 118 -5.94 1.10 -2.31
N SER A 119 -4.76 0.51 -2.32
CA SER A 119 -3.96 0.25 -3.52
C SER A 119 -3.15 -1.04 -3.28
N PRO A 120 -2.71 -1.74 -4.33
CA PRO A 120 -2.11 -3.07 -4.22
C PRO A 120 -0.96 -3.17 -3.21
N GLN A 121 -0.09 -2.17 -3.13
CA GLN A 121 1.03 -2.16 -2.18
C GLN A 121 0.61 -2.08 -0.70
N LEU A 122 -0.57 -1.53 -0.42
CA LEU A 122 -1.13 -1.51 0.93
C LEU A 122 -1.71 -2.86 1.31
N GLY A 123 -2.29 -3.57 0.35
CA GLY A 123 -2.90 -4.88 0.50
C GLY A 123 -4.21 -5.01 -0.27
N ARG A 124 -4.76 -6.24 -0.26
CA ARG A 124 -6.13 -6.55 -0.67
C ARG A 124 -7.03 -6.37 0.55
N LEU A 125 -7.42 -5.13 0.82
CA LEU A 125 -7.88 -4.69 2.13
C LEU A 125 -9.41 -4.66 2.32
N ASN A 126 -10.22 -5.26 1.44
CA ASN A 126 -11.70 -5.18 1.54
C ASN A 126 -12.20 -5.59 2.94
N ASP A 127 -11.75 -6.74 3.48
CA ASP A 127 -12.12 -7.18 4.84
C ASP A 127 -11.66 -6.18 5.91
N TYR A 128 -10.41 -5.72 5.82
CA TYR A 128 -9.83 -4.78 6.77
C TYR A 128 -10.56 -3.43 6.79
N LEU A 129 -10.93 -2.91 5.62
CA LEU A 129 -11.65 -1.64 5.49
C LEU A 129 -13.10 -1.78 5.93
N ALA A 130 -13.75 -2.90 5.64
CA ALA A 130 -15.09 -3.21 6.14
C ALA A 130 -15.11 -3.29 7.67
N ASP A 131 -14.10 -3.91 8.27
CA ASP A 131 -13.95 -3.97 9.73
C ASP A 131 -13.76 -2.58 10.33
N ALA A 132 -12.89 -1.76 9.74
CA ALA A 132 -12.68 -0.38 10.16
C ALA A 132 -13.99 0.45 10.08
N ALA A 133 -14.73 0.32 8.99
CA ALA A 133 -16.02 1.02 8.83
C ALA A 133 -17.08 0.53 9.84
N ARG A 134 -17.09 -0.77 10.16
CA ARG A 134 -17.99 -1.31 11.22
C ARG A 134 -17.60 -0.83 12.61
N GLN A 135 -16.32 -0.68 12.88
CA GLN A 135 -15.81 -0.15 14.16
C GLN A 135 -16.14 1.34 14.33
N TYR A 136 -16.12 2.11 13.23
CA TYR A 136 -16.38 3.55 13.25
C TYR A 136 -17.50 3.96 12.26
N PRO A 137 -18.74 3.47 12.45
CA PRO A 137 -19.80 3.55 11.44
C PRO A 137 -20.29 4.96 11.12
N ASN A 138 -20.00 5.95 11.97
CA ASN A 138 -20.36 7.35 11.74
C ASN A 138 -19.17 8.19 11.21
N ARG A 139 -17.99 7.59 11.09
CA ARG A 139 -16.75 8.29 10.75
C ARG A 139 -16.08 7.77 9.49
N LEU A 140 -16.28 6.48 9.15
CA LEU A 140 -15.59 5.86 8.02
C LEU A 140 -16.60 5.28 7.02
N ARG A 141 -16.29 5.45 5.75
CA ARG A 141 -16.85 4.74 4.60
C ARG A 141 -15.68 4.20 3.79
N TRP A 142 -15.91 3.21 2.97
CA TRP A 142 -14.84 2.61 2.17
C TRP A 142 -15.30 2.28 0.77
N LEU A 143 -14.35 2.24 -0.15
CA LEU A 143 -14.54 1.80 -1.51
C LEU A 143 -14.10 0.35 -1.66
N VAL A 144 -14.95 -0.44 -2.31
CA VAL A 144 -14.60 -1.80 -2.70
C VAL A 144 -13.47 -1.75 -3.72
N ASN A 145 -12.40 -2.50 -3.46
CA ASN A 145 -11.32 -2.70 -4.41
C ASN A 145 -11.49 -4.06 -5.07
N LEU A 146 -11.63 -4.07 -6.38
CA LEU A 146 -11.67 -5.28 -7.20
C LEU A 146 -10.29 -5.50 -7.85
N ASP A 147 -9.96 -6.75 -8.15
CA ASP A 147 -8.74 -7.08 -8.89
C ASP A 147 -8.97 -6.79 -10.39
N GLU A 148 -8.69 -5.56 -10.78
CA GLU A 148 -8.96 -5.03 -12.12
C GLU A 148 -8.27 -5.84 -13.23
N ALA A 149 -7.10 -6.44 -12.93
CA ALA A 149 -6.37 -7.24 -13.89
C ALA A 149 -7.11 -8.54 -14.28
N HIS A 150 -7.98 -9.04 -13.40
CA HIS A 150 -8.75 -10.26 -13.65
C HIS A 150 -10.13 -10.01 -14.23
N ILE A 151 -10.66 -8.77 -14.19
CA ILE A 151 -12.00 -8.44 -14.70
C ILE A 151 -12.21 -8.85 -16.17
N PRO A 152 -11.25 -8.62 -17.10
CA PRO A 152 -11.45 -9.03 -18.49
C PRO A 152 -11.58 -10.54 -18.70
N GLY A 153 -10.98 -11.33 -17.81
CA GLY A 153 -11.02 -12.80 -17.86
C GLY A 153 -12.27 -13.43 -17.25
N ASP A 154 -12.83 -12.78 -16.21
CA ASP A 154 -14.04 -13.25 -15.51
C ASP A 154 -14.84 -12.06 -14.94
N PRO A 155 -15.59 -11.34 -15.78
CA PRO A 155 -16.39 -10.19 -15.35
C PRO A 155 -17.51 -10.58 -14.39
N ASP A 156 -18.07 -11.79 -14.50
CA ASP A 156 -19.17 -12.25 -13.65
C ASP A 156 -18.69 -12.46 -12.21
N ALA A 157 -17.49 -13.01 -12.02
CA ALA A 157 -16.88 -13.13 -10.70
C ALA A 157 -16.63 -11.74 -10.06
N ALA A 158 -16.16 -10.77 -10.85
CA ALA A 158 -15.96 -9.41 -10.35
C ALA A 158 -17.28 -8.75 -9.92
N VAL A 159 -18.35 -8.92 -10.68
CA VAL A 159 -19.70 -8.43 -10.31
C VAL A 159 -20.20 -9.12 -9.04
N ALA A 160 -20.02 -10.43 -8.92
CA ALA A 160 -20.42 -11.19 -7.74
C ALA A 160 -19.64 -10.73 -6.50
N GLU A 161 -18.34 -10.48 -6.61
CA GLU A 161 -17.52 -9.94 -5.54
C GLU A 161 -17.97 -8.54 -5.12
N ALA A 162 -18.18 -7.64 -6.07
CA ALA A 162 -18.71 -6.30 -5.79
C ALA A 162 -20.06 -6.36 -5.06
N ALA A 163 -20.99 -7.19 -5.54
CA ALA A 163 -22.31 -7.36 -4.94
C ALA A 163 -22.22 -7.88 -3.49
N ARG A 164 -21.30 -8.82 -3.20
CA ARG A 164 -21.06 -9.33 -1.86
C ARG A 164 -20.66 -8.21 -0.89
N TRP A 165 -19.76 -7.33 -1.31
CA TRP A 165 -19.29 -6.24 -0.47
C TRP A 165 -20.28 -5.10 -0.31
N LEU A 166 -21.13 -4.85 -1.31
CA LEU A 166 -22.19 -3.83 -1.23
C LEU A 166 -23.35 -4.25 -0.31
N ALA A 167 -23.45 -5.54 0.03
CA ALA A 167 -24.47 -6.08 0.93
C ALA A 167 -24.04 -6.06 2.42
N THR A 168 -22.80 -5.64 2.71
CA THR A 168 -22.23 -5.58 4.07
C THR A 168 -22.23 -4.15 4.62
#